data_1252d9805cb654919c1122cf7409d602
#
_entry.id   1252d9805cb654919c1122cf7409d602
#
_cell.length_a   1.000
_cell.length_b   1.000
_cell.length_c   1.000
_cell.angle_alpha   90.00
_cell.angle_beta   90.00
_cell.angle_gamma   90.00
#
_symmetry.space_group_name_H-M   'P 1'
#
loop_
_entity.id
_entity.type
_entity.pdbx_description
1 polymer ?
#
loop_
_entity_poly.entity_id
_entity_poly.type
_entity_poly.pdbx_seq_one_letter_code
_entity_poly.pdbx_strand_id
1 'polypeptide(L)'
;MGETFHNLKKLARELNLHTVCESAHCPNIGECWNHKTATFMMLGNLCTRRCGFCAVPKGKPEPIDHEEPSRVAYAVAQLGLKHAVITSVNRDDNNLGAAQAFVNVIAEIRRQSPGTQVEVLTPDFQGVPEARRMVVAARPEILNHNIETVPRLYRVAKSGGRYERSLEFLAEAKRESSAHELGPIVTKTGIIVGMGEEMHELLGVFRDLADRKVDILTIGQYLRPSRDHLPMSRFYTPDEFAFLKHEAQQMGFRHVESGPLVRSSYHAHEQAQSTGLA
;
A
#
# COMPACT_ATOMS: atom_id res chain seq x y z
N MET A 1 0.89 -6.59 -24.61
CA MET A 1 0.50 -5.46 -23.74
C MET A 1 -0.52 -4.63 -24.49
N GLY A 2 -1.64 -4.25 -23.83
CA GLY A 2 -2.75 -3.55 -24.50
C GLY A 2 -2.51 -2.05 -24.69
N GLU A 3 -3.42 -1.39 -25.41
CA GLU A 3 -3.39 0.06 -25.64
C GLU A 3 -3.38 0.87 -24.35
N THR A 4 -4.19 0.47 -23.36
CA THR A 4 -4.26 1.10 -22.02
C THR A 4 -2.90 1.12 -21.33
N PHE A 5 -2.12 0.05 -21.42
CA PHE A 5 -0.76 -0.02 -20.88
C PHE A 5 0.16 1.04 -21.49
N HIS A 6 0.15 1.17 -22.82
CA HIS A 6 0.99 2.14 -23.52
C HIS A 6 0.58 3.58 -23.22
N ASN A 7 -0.72 3.85 -23.15
CA ASN A 7 -1.26 5.16 -22.83
C ASN A 7 -0.87 5.59 -21.40
N LEU A 8 -0.99 4.68 -20.41
CA LEU A 8 -0.61 4.96 -19.02
C LEU A 8 0.89 5.27 -18.93
N LYS A 9 1.73 4.45 -19.58
CA LYS A 9 3.18 4.63 -19.57
C LYS A 9 3.61 5.96 -20.22
N LYS A 10 2.96 6.34 -21.31
CA LYS A 10 3.20 7.62 -21.99
C LYS A 10 2.80 8.78 -21.09
N LEU A 11 1.59 8.76 -20.56
CA LEU A 11 1.04 9.80 -19.68
C LEU A 11 1.89 9.99 -18.42
N ALA A 12 2.31 8.89 -17.77
CA ALA A 12 3.17 8.96 -16.59
C ALA A 12 4.49 9.69 -16.88
N ARG A 13 5.09 9.46 -18.06
CA ARG A 13 6.33 10.15 -18.47
C ARG A 13 6.09 11.62 -18.78
N GLU A 14 5.04 11.95 -19.52
CA GLU A 14 4.69 13.33 -19.90
C GLU A 14 4.41 14.20 -18.66
N LEU A 15 3.83 13.60 -17.62
CA LEU A 15 3.49 14.27 -16.37
C LEU A 15 4.58 14.15 -15.30
N ASN A 16 5.74 13.55 -15.61
CA ASN A 16 6.81 13.29 -14.65
C ASN A 16 6.30 12.56 -13.39
N LEU A 17 5.49 11.50 -13.57
CA LEU A 17 4.94 10.68 -12.51
C LEU A 17 5.68 9.36 -12.40
N HIS A 18 5.77 8.85 -11.17
CA HIS A 18 6.33 7.55 -10.88
C HIS A 18 5.23 6.54 -10.55
N THR A 19 5.46 5.27 -10.92
CA THR A 19 4.61 4.16 -10.52
C THR A 19 5.41 3.14 -9.73
N VAL A 20 4.82 2.61 -8.66
CA VAL A 20 5.43 1.50 -7.93
C VAL A 20 5.52 0.24 -8.80
N CYS A 21 4.60 0.13 -9.77
CA CYS A 21 4.56 -0.99 -10.70
C CYS A 21 5.85 -1.09 -11.53
N GLU A 22 6.40 0.05 -11.99
CA GLU A 22 7.68 0.09 -12.69
C GLU A 22 8.86 0.00 -11.71
N SER A 23 8.86 0.80 -10.63
CA SER A 23 9.97 0.85 -9.68
C SER A 23 10.22 -0.48 -8.94
N ALA A 24 9.17 -1.26 -8.70
CA ALA A 24 9.25 -2.57 -8.05
C ALA A 24 9.34 -3.74 -9.03
N HIS A 25 9.44 -3.51 -10.35
CA HIS A 25 9.43 -4.56 -11.38
C HIS A 25 8.25 -5.53 -11.19
N CYS A 26 7.04 -4.99 -10.98
CA CYS A 26 5.86 -5.77 -10.63
C CYS A 26 5.49 -6.76 -11.74
N PRO A 27 5.35 -8.07 -11.46
CA PRO A 27 4.99 -9.05 -12.49
C PRO A 27 3.58 -8.85 -13.04
N ASN A 28 2.69 -8.17 -12.29
CA ASN A 28 1.28 -7.99 -12.65
C ASN A 28 1.01 -6.69 -13.44
N ILE A 29 2.06 -5.93 -13.79
CA ILE A 29 1.91 -4.59 -14.38
C ILE A 29 1.03 -4.61 -15.64
N GLY A 30 1.20 -5.61 -16.52
CA GLY A 30 0.43 -5.72 -17.75
C GLY A 30 -1.05 -5.97 -17.52
N GLU A 31 -1.39 -6.84 -16.58
CA GLU A 31 -2.75 -7.17 -16.20
C GLU A 31 -3.45 -5.98 -15.52
N CYS A 32 -2.85 -5.46 -14.45
CA CYS A 32 -3.43 -4.36 -13.67
C CYS A 32 -3.69 -3.12 -14.54
N TRP A 33 -2.73 -2.74 -15.39
CA TRP A 33 -2.89 -1.56 -16.24
C TRP A 33 -3.93 -1.74 -17.33
N ASN A 34 -4.10 -2.95 -17.87
CA ASN A 34 -5.18 -3.25 -18.80
C ASN A 34 -6.57 -3.21 -18.11
N HIS A 35 -6.64 -3.54 -16.82
CA HIS A 35 -7.86 -3.42 -16.00
C HIS A 35 -8.05 -2.02 -15.40
N LYS A 36 -7.33 -1.01 -15.90
CA LYS A 36 -7.42 0.39 -15.43
C LYS A 36 -7.18 0.53 -13.93
N THR A 37 -6.22 -0.25 -13.40
CA THR A 37 -5.75 -0.16 -12.02
C THR A 37 -4.27 0.18 -12.05
N ALA A 38 -3.88 1.31 -11.45
CA ALA A 38 -2.49 1.74 -11.36
C ALA A 38 -2.16 2.20 -9.94
N THR A 39 -0.90 1.99 -9.53
CA THR A 39 -0.38 2.46 -8.25
C THR A 39 0.64 3.57 -8.51
N PHE A 40 0.24 4.80 -8.25
CA PHE A 40 1.11 5.97 -8.34
C PHE A 40 1.97 6.09 -7.10
N MET A 41 3.25 6.42 -7.29
CA MET A 41 4.21 6.63 -6.21
C MET A 41 4.61 8.10 -6.17
N MET A 42 4.20 8.80 -5.13
CA MET A 42 4.46 10.22 -4.93
C MET A 42 5.70 10.51 -4.08
N LEU A 43 6.02 11.79 -3.96
CA LEU A 43 7.10 12.37 -3.16
C LEU A 43 8.49 12.05 -3.72
N GLY A 44 8.55 11.85 -5.04
CA GLY A 44 9.77 11.56 -5.78
C GLY A 44 10.09 10.07 -5.85
N ASN A 45 11.34 9.76 -6.18
CA ASN A 45 11.83 8.41 -6.44
C ASN A 45 12.93 7.94 -5.48
N LEU A 46 13.31 8.74 -4.48
CA LEU A 46 14.31 8.41 -3.47
C LEU A 46 13.67 8.28 -2.09
N CYS A 47 13.86 7.12 -1.46
CA CYS A 47 13.29 6.82 -0.15
C CYS A 47 14.32 7.07 0.96
N THR A 48 13.90 7.68 2.08
CA THR A 48 14.74 7.87 3.26
C THR A 48 15.02 6.57 4.02
N ARG A 49 14.21 5.50 3.80
CA ARG A 49 14.35 4.20 4.48
C ARG A 49 15.02 3.16 3.59
N ARG A 50 15.63 2.16 4.25
CA ARG A 50 16.41 1.09 3.61
C ARG A 50 15.79 -0.28 3.87
N CYS A 51 14.50 -0.46 3.52
CA CYS A 51 13.84 -1.75 3.65
C CYS A 51 14.57 -2.81 2.81
N GLY A 52 14.90 -3.94 3.45
CA GLY A 52 15.74 -4.97 2.83
C GLY A 52 15.09 -5.71 1.65
N PHE A 53 13.77 -5.64 1.53
CA PHE A 53 13.01 -6.27 0.44
C PHE A 53 12.70 -5.30 -0.72
N CYS A 54 12.89 -3.98 -0.54
CA CYS A 54 12.32 -2.97 -1.44
C CYS A 54 13.32 -2.49 -2.49
N ALA A 55 12.92 -2.55 -3.76
CA ALA A 55 13.71 -2.13 -4.92
C ALA A 55 13.77 -0.60 -5.12
N VAL A 56 12.94 0.18 -4.43
CA VAL A 56 12.95 1.65 -4.56
C VAL A 56 14.31 2.20 -4.17
N PRO A 57 14.91 3.08 -4.98
CA PRO A 57 16.20 3.71 -4.67
C PRO A 57 16.19 4.46 -3.34
N LYS A 58 17.34 4.44 -2.65
CA LYS A 58 17.49 5.01 -1.30
C LYS A 58 18.42 6.21 -1.35
N GLY A 59 18.06 7.28 -0.64
CA GLY A 59 18.89 8.48 -0.64
C GLY A 59 18.22 9.66 0.05
N LYS A 60 18.83 10.84 -0.14
CA LYS A 60 18.23 12.11 0.28
C LYS A 60 17.25 12.54 -0.80
N PRO A 61 15.93 12.61 -0.50
CA PRO A 61 14.94 13.04 -1.48
C PRO A 61 15.10 14.53 -1.84
N GLU A 62 14.63 14.86 -3.04
CA GLU A 62 14.42 16.24 -3.46
C GLU A 62 13.32 16.93 -2.62
N PRO A 63 13.21 18.27 -2.63
CA PRO A 63 12.10 18.98 -2.03
C PRO A 63 10.75 18.42 -2.50
N ILE A 64 9.73 18.51 -1.64
CA ILE A 64 8.38 18.06 -2.01
C ILE A 64 7.84 18.94 -3.12
N ASP A 65 7.42 18.31 -4.21
CA ASP A 65 6.74 18.95 -5.32
C ASP A 65 5.25 19.11 -5.01
N HIS A 66 4.82 20.33 -4.75
CA HIS A 66 3.44 20.64 -4.38
C HIS A 66 2.44 20.50 -5.53
N GLU A 67 2.91 20.45 -6.79
CA GLU A 67 2.07 20.24 -7.98
C GLU A 67 1.88 18.76 -8.32
N GLU A 68 2.68 17.86 -7.75
CA GLU A 68 2.57 16.42 -8.01
C GLU A 68 1.17 15.86 -7.72
N PRO A 69 0.48 16.21 -6.60
CA PRO A 69 -0.89 15.75 -6.35
C PRO A 69 -1.88 16.08 -7.47
N SER A 70 -1.80 17.29 -8.03
CA SER A 70 -2.66 17.73 -9.13
C SER A 70 -2.37 16.95 -10.43
N ARG A 71 -1.10 16.69 -10.74
CA ARG A 71 -0.71 15.88 -11.90
C ARG A 71 -1.14 14.42 -11.77
N VAL A 72 -1.05 13.84 -10.56
CA VAL A 72 -1.56 12.49 -10.28
C VAL A 72 -3.07 12.43 -10.51
N ALA A 73 -3.82 13.38 -9.96
CA ALA A 73 -5.26 13.45 -10.13
C ALA A 73 -5.67 13.62 -11.59
N TYR A 74 -4.93 14.43 -12.34
CA TYR A 74 -5.14 14.59 -13.80
C TYR A 74 -4.92 13.25 -14.52
N ALA A 75 -3.86 12.51 -14.19
CA ALA A 75 -3.61 11.19 -14.79
C ALA A 75 -4.73 10.20 -14.45
N VAL A 76 -5.22 10.17 -13.21
CA VAL A 76 -6.35 9.35 -12.78
C VAL A 76 -7.59 9.64 -13.62
N ALA A 77 -7.91 10.91 -13.83
CA ALA A 77 -9.06 11.36 -14.61
C ALA A 77 -8.91 10.98 -16.10
N GLN A 78 -7.74 11.24 -16.72
CA GLN A 78 -7.48 10.92 -18.12
C GLN A 78 -7.55 9.43 -18.43
N LEU A 79 -7.13 8.59 -17.48
CA LEU A 79 -7.17 7.13 -17.62
C LEU A 79 -8.55 6.55 -17.27
N GLY A 80 -9.45 7.35 -16.73
CA GLY A 80 -10.79 6.92 -16.31
C GLY A 80 -10.72 5.78 -15.28
N LEU A 81 -9.79 5.93 -14.30
CA LEU A 81 -9.62 4.91 -13.27
C LEU A 81 -10.84 4.91 -12.33
N LYS A 82 -11.39 3.72 -12.08
CA LYS A 82 -12.45 3.53 -11.08
C LYS A 82 -11.90 3.41 -9.67
N HIS A 83 -10.66 2.92 -9.56
CA HIS A 83 -9.94 2.77 -8.29
C HIS A 83 -8.49 3.20 -8.48
N ALA A 84 -8.08 4.20 -7.73
CA ALA A 84 -6.72 4.74 -7.75
C ALA A 84 -5.98 4.37 -6.47
N VAL A 85 -4.84 3.70 -6.59
CA VAL A 85 -3.96 3.40 -5.47
C VAL A 85 -2.82 4.41 -5.47
N ILE A 86 -2.69 5.16 -4.38
CA ILE A 86 -1.66 6.18 -4.19
C ILE A 86 -0.72 5.74 -3.08
N THR A 87 0.55 5.68 -3.38
CA THR A 87 1.61 5.43 -2.39
C THR A 87 2.70 6.48 -2.46
N SER A 88 3.71 6.36 -1.64
CA SER A 88 4.86 7.28 -1.64
C SER A 88 6.16 6.58 -1.24
N VAL A 89 7.28 7.22 -1.54
CA VAL A 89 8.52 6.96 -0.81
C VAL A 89 8.37 7.46 0.63
N ASN A 90 9.17 6.92 1.57
CA ASN A 90 9.22 7.48 2.92
C ASN A 90 9.95 8.83 2.91
N ARG A 91 9.41 9.78 3.67
CA ARG A 91 9.94 11.13 3.88
C ARG A 91 10.11 11.37 5.38
N ASP A 92 10.96 10.55 6.01
CA ASP A 92 11.27 10.69 7.44
C ASP A 92 11.94 12.04 7.77
N ASP A 93 12.41 12.74 6.75
CA ASP A 93 12.89 14.12 6.79
C ASP A 93 11.74 15.16 6.90
N ASN A 94 10.52 14.82 6.46
CA ASN A 94 9.36 15.73 6.48
C ASN A 94 8.03 14.96 6.54
N ASN A 95 7.70 14.40 7.69
CA ASN A 95 6.48 13.60 7.89
C ASN A 95 5.19 14.38 7.67
N LEU A 96 5.12 15.66 8.10
CA LEU A 96 3.92 16.49 7.93
C LEU A 96 3.72 16.89 6.47
N GLY A 97 4.79 17.25 5.76
CA GLY A 97 4.71 17.53 4.33
C GLY A 97 4.31 16.30 3.51
N ALA A 98 4.78 15.11 3.90
CA ALA A 98 4.36 13.86 3.27
C ALA A 98 2.87 13.58 3.51
N ALA A 99 2.37 13.76 4.74
CA ALA A 99 0.95 13.60 5.04
C ALA A 99 0.08 14.62 4.27
N GLN A 100 0.53 15.88 4.18
CA GLN A 100 -0.17 16.91 3.42
C GLN A 100 -0.27 16.57 1.93
N ALA A 101 0.74 15.94 1.33
CA ALA A 101 0.68 15.49 -0.05
C ALA A 101 -0.41 14.41 -0.26
N PHE A 102 -0.60 13.48 0.69
CA PHE A 102 -1.71 12.53 0.66
C PHE A 102 -3.07 13.25 0.77
N VAL A 103 -3.21 14.21 1.68
CA VAL A 103 -4.43 15.02 1.79
C VAL A 103 -4.75 15.72 0.47
N ASN A 104 -3.75 16.35 -0.13
CA ASN A 104 -3.90 17.09 -1.37
C ASN A 104 -4.29 16.18 -2.55
N VAL A 105 -3.66 15.01 -2.69
CA VAL A 105 -3.98 14.10 -3.81
C VAL A 105 -5.39 13.50 -3.68
N ILE A 106 -5.84 13.19 -2.46
CA ILE A 106 -7.22 12.73 -2.21
C ILE A 106 -8.21 13.82 -2.64
N ALA A 107 -7.99 15.07 -2.22
CA ALA A 107 -8.83 16.20 -2.58
C ALA A 107 -8.84 16.45 -4.09
N GLU A 108 -7.67 16.43 -4.72
CA GLU A 108 -7.52 16.66 -6.16
C GLU A 108 -8.18 15.55 -7.00
N ILE A 109 -8.06 14.28 -6.61
CA ILE A 109 -8.74 13.17 -7.31
C ILE A 109 -10.25 13.35 -7.20
N ARG A 110 -10.78 13.66 -6.03
CA ARG A 110 -12.22 13.91 -5.85
C ARG A 110 -12.73 15.08 -6.68
N ARG A 111 -11.92 16.12 -6.85
CA ARG A 111 -12.25 17.27 -7.66
C ARG A 111 -12.23 16.98 -9.17
N GLN A 112 -11.20 16.25 -9.65
CA GLN A 112 -10.95 16.04 -11.08
C GLN A 112 -11.62 14.78 -11.63
N SER A 113 -11.85 13.77 -10.79
CA SER A 113 -12.45 12.47 -11.14
C SER A 113 -13.44 12.03 -10.06
N PRO A 114 -14.58 12.75 -9.90
CA PRO A 114 -15.59 12.39 -8.92
C PRO A 114 -16.12 10.98 -9.20
N GLY A 115 -16.17 10.14 -8.17
CA GLY A 115 -16.56 8.73 -8.30
C GLY A 115 -15.39 7.76 -8.40
N THR A 116 -14.14 8.22 -8.54
CA THR A 116 -12.97 7.37 -8.36
C THR A 116 -12.77 7.06 -6.87
N GLN A 117 -12.70 5.78 -6.52
CA GLN A 117 -12.31 5.36 -5.18
C GLN A 117 -10.81 5.56 -4.97
N VAL A 118 -10.43 6.08 -3.81
CA VAL A 118 -9.02 6.35 -3.49
C VAL A 118 -8.55 5.43 -2.38
N GLU A 119 -7.59 4.59 -2.71
CA GLU A 119 -6.80 3.83 -1.72
C GLU A 119 -5.46 4.54 -1.52
N VAL A 120 -5.07 4.76 -0.27
CA VAL A 120 -3.73 5.27 0.04
C VAL A 120 -2.92 4.21 0.76
N LEU A 121 -1.72 3.89 0.22
CA LEU A 121 -0.72 3.07 0.90
C LEU A 121 0.32 3.98 1.52
N THR A 122 0.18 4.24 2.81
CA THR A 122 0.97 5.24 3.53
C THR A 122 2.14 4.65 4.31
N PRO A 123 3.22 5.43 4.55
CA PRO A 123 4.19 5.12 5.59
C PRO A 123 3.56 5.25 6.99
N ASP A 124 4.30 4.86 8.03
CA ASP A 124 3.89 5.05 9.43
C ASP A 124 4.16 6.47 9.97
N PHE A 125 4.67 7.36 9.12
CA PHE A 125 5.07 8.74 9.47
C PHE A 125 5.92 8.83 10.75
N GLN A 126 6.80 7.85 10.99
CA GLN A 126 7.59 7.69 12.22
C GLN A 126 6.76 7.75 13.53
N GLY A 127 5.45 7.60 13.43
CA GLY A 127 4.55 7.71 14.56
C GLY A 127 4.12 9.13 14.91
N VAL A 128 4.38 10.11 14.07
CA VAL A 128 3.91 11.49 14.27
C VAL A 128 2.38 11.53 14.25
N PRO A 129 1.71 11.80 15.40
CA PRO A 129 0.24 11.65 15.49
C PRO A 129 -0.51 12.61 14.57
N GLU A 130 -0.01 13.83 14.42
CA GLU A 130 -0.60 14.83 13.56
C GLU A 130 -0.63 14.38 12.09
N ALA A 131 0.50 13.86 11.57
CA ALA A 131 0.60 13.36 10.20
C ALA A 131 -0.40 12.21 9.94
N ARG A 132 -0.57 11.29 10.89
CA ARG A 132 -1.52 10.18 10.79
C ARG A 132 -2.97 10.71 10.76
N ARG A 133 -3.33 11.59 11.71
CA ARG A 133 -4.67 12.20 11.76
C ARG A 133 -5.01 12.98 10.51
N MET A 134 -4.07 13.70 9.92
CA MET A 134 -4.29 14.41 8.65
C MET A 134 -4.77 13.45 7.55
N VAL A 135 -4.12 12.30 7.38
CA VAL A 135 -4.51 11.33 6.35
C VAL A 135 -5.84 10.66 6.68
N VAL A 136 -6.09 10.30 7.94
CA VAL A 136 -7.38 9.73 8.37
C VAL A 136 -8.50 10.73 8.16
N ALA A 137 -8.29 12.00 8.49
CA ALA A 137 -9.28 13.08 8.30
C ALA A 137 -9.58 13.37 6.83
N ALA A 138 -8.63 13.12 5.91
CA ALA A 138 -8.86 13.23 4.47
C ALA A 138 -9.79 12.12 3.92
N ARG A 139 -10.07 11.08 4.72
CA ARG A 139 -11.09 10.06 4.45
C ARG A 139 -10.89 9.32 3.11
N PRO A 140 -9.72 8.71 2.84
CA PRO A 140 -9.64 7.77 1.72
C PRO A 140 -10.66 6.64 1.90
N GLU A 141 -11.12 6.04 0.81
CA GLU A 141 -12.01 4.88 0.88
C GLU A 141 -11.30 3.68 1.53
N ILE A 142 -10.00 3.50 1.24
CA ILE A 142 -9.15 2.48 1.89
C ILE A 142 -7.86 3.14 2.39
N LEU A 143 -7.57 2.96 3.68
CA LEU A 143 -6.27 3.28 4.27
C LEU A 143 -5.46 1.99 4.41
N ASN A 144 -4.41 1.89 3.61
CA ASN A 144 -3.49 0.78 3.61
C ASN A 144 -2.17 1.17 4.29
N HIS A 145 -1.71 0.34 5.21
CA HIS A 145 -0.36 0.40 5.76
C HIS A 145 0.16 -1.03 5.94
N ASN A 146 1.14 -1.42 5.14
CA ASN A 146 1.66 -2.77 5.17
C ASN A 146 2.41 -3.10 6.46
N ILE A 147 2.09 -4.23 7.08
CA ILE A 147 2.86 -4.80 8.19
C ILE A 147 4.18 -5.40 7.69
N GLU A 148 4.21 -5.90 6.47
CA GLU A 148 5.30 -6.47 5.68
C GLU A 148 5.80 -7.82 6.17
N THR A 149 6.06 -8.01 7.46
CA THR A 149 6.64 -9.25 8.00
C THR A 149 6.35 -9.42 9.49
N VAL A 150 6.84 -10.52 10.07
CA VAL A 150 6.70 -10.86 11.49
C VAL A 150 7.65 -10.02 12.38
N PRO A 151 7.33 -9.83 13.69
CA PRO A 151 8.11 -8.97 14.59
C PRO A 151 9.62 -9.25 14.61
N ARG A 152 10.00 -10.52 14.64
CA ARG A 152 11.42 -10.95 14.67
C ARG A 152 12.23 -10.43 13.48
N LEU A 153 11.60 -10.34 12.30
CA LEU A 153 12.27 -9.92 11.06
C LEU A 153 12.19 -8.41 10.80
N TYR A 154 11.44 -7.65 11.61
CA TYR A 154 11.22 -6.22 11.35
C TYR A 154 12.50 -5.42 11.19
N ARG A 155 13.48 -5.67 12.07
CA ARG A 155 14.75 -4.93 12.05
C ARG A 155 15.51 -5.06 10.73
N VAL A 156 15.47 -6.23 10.11
CA VAL A 156 16.20 -6.52 8.86
C VAL A 156 15.37 -6.26 7.62
N ALA A 157 14.06 -6.51 7.69
CA ALA A 157 13.17 -6.38 6.54
C ALA A 157 12.65 -4.95 6.37
N LYS A 158 12.12 -4.32 7.45
CA LYS A 158 11.48 -2.99 7.40
C LYS A 158 12.27 -1.96 8.20
N SER A 159 13.45 -1.58 7.68
CA SER A 159 14.34 -0.60 8.32
C SER A 159 13.62 0.72 8.65
N GLY A 160 13.76 1.19 9.90
CA GLY A 160 13.07 2.38 10.42
C GLY A 160 11.60 2.16 10.81
N GLY A 161 11.02 1.01 10.44
CA GLY A 161 9.70 0.59 10.89
C GLY A 161 9.72 0.01 12.30
N ARG A 162 8.54 -0.04 12.94
CA ARG A 162 8.31 -0.74 14.21
C ARG A 162 6.98 -1.48 14.12
N TYR A 163 6.96 -2.73 14.54
CA TYR A 163 5.80 -3.60 14.44
C TYR A 163 4.58 -3.00 15.16
N GLU A 164 4.75 -2.66 16.43
CA GLU A 164 3.70 -2.11 17.28
C GLU A 164 3.18 -0.78 16.73
N ARG A 165 4.08 0.06 16.18
CA ARG A 165 3.70 1.34 15.57
C ARG A 165 2.85 1.14 14.30
N SER A 166 3.13 0.11 13.51
CA SER A 166 2.32 -0.24 12.34
C SER A 166 0.94 -0.75 12.75
N LEU A 167 0.85 -1.60 13.76
CA LEU A 167 -0.41 -2.07 14.32
C LEU A 167 -1.24 -0.93 14.91
N GLU A 168 -0.61 -0.06 15.70
CA GLU A 168 -1.29 1.09 16.33
C GLU A 168 -1.85 2.05 15.28
N PHE A 169 -1.11 2.31 14.20
CA PHE A 169 -1.60 3.18 13.13
C PHE A 169 -2.87 2.64 12.47
N LEU A 170 -2.95 1.34 12.20
CA LEU A 170 -4.16 0.70 11.65
C LEU A 170 -5.33 0.77 12.64
N ALA A 171 -5.07 0.51 13.92
CA ALA A 171 -6.07 0.62 14.98
C ALA A 171 -6.56 2.06 15.18
N GLU A 172 -5.66 3.03 15.15
CA GLU A 172 -5.95 4.46 15.24
C GLU A 172 -6.86 4.91 14.07
N ALA A 173 -6.51 4.53 12.84
CA ALA A 173 -7.30 4.84 11.66
C ALA A 173 -8.74 4.31 11.78
N LYS A 174 -8.90 3.08 12.27
CA LYS A 174 -10.21 2.47 12.50
C LYS A 174 -11.01 3.20 13.58
N ARG A 175 -10.38 3.46 14.72
CA ARG A 175 -10.99 4.11 15.89
C ARG A 175 -11.42 5.55 15.59
N GLU A 176 -10.51 6.36 15.03
CA GLU A 176 -10.78 7.78 14.76
C GLU A 176 -11.83 7.96 13.66
N SER A 177 -11.81 7.12 12.64
CA SER A 177 -12.80 7.19 11.57
C SER A 177 -14.19 6.67 11.98
N SER A 178 -14.29 5.83 13.01
CA SER A 178 -15.57 5.26 13.47
C SER A 178 -16.53 6.29 14.07
N ALA A 179 -16.02 7.41 14.57
CA ALA A 179 -16.84 8.49 15.11
C ALA A 179 -17.43 9.39 14.03
N HIS A 180 -17.05 9.23 12.77
CA HIS A 180 -17.54 10.04 11.67
C HIS A 180 -18.90 9.52 11.16
N GLU A 181 -19.79 10.42 10.73
CA GLU A 181 -21.12 10.10 10.21
C GLU A 181 -21.12 9.11 9.02
N LEU A 182 -20.06 9.14 8.20
CA LEU A 182 -19.85 8.21 7.09
C LEU A 182 -19.31 6.84 7.53
N GLY A 183 -19.22 6.59 8.82
CA GLY A 183 -18.70 5.33 9.37
C GLY A 183 -17.19 5.17 9.23
N PRO A 184 -16.65 4.00 9.62
CA PRO A 184 -15.22 3.74 9.63
C PRO A 184 -14.64 3.59 8.22
N ILE A 185 -13.40 4.08 8.03
CA ILE A 185 -12.59 3.82 6.85
C ILE A 185 -12.28 2.32 6.78
N VAL A 186 -12.24 1.75 5.58
CA VAL A 186 -11.73 0.39 5.36
C VAL A 186 -10.22 0.40 5.57
N THR A 187 -9.74 -0.45 6.47
CA THR A 187 -8.31 -0.59 6.75
C THR A 187 -7.73 -1.82 6.05
N LYS A 188 -6.54 -1.68 5.52
CA LYS A 188 -5.86 -2.72 4.76
C LYS A 188 -4.40 -2.85 5.14
N THR A 189 -3.89 -4.07 5.07
CA THR A 189 -2.47 -4.35 5.27
C THR A 189 -1.98 -5.46 4.35
N GLY A 190 -0.67 -5.49 4.11
CA GLY A 190 -0.02 -6.55 3.36
C GLY A 190 1.13 -7.17 4.16
N ILE A 191 1.32 -8.47 3.96
CA ILE A 191 2.46 -9.23 4.45
C ILE A 191 3.15 -9.95 3.30
N ILE A 192 4.48 -9.99 3.35
CA ILE A 192 5.32 -10.66 2.36
C ILE A 192 5.93 -11.89 3.03
N VAL A 193 5.75 -13.07 2.44
CA VAL A 193 6.24 -14.34 2.96
C VAL A 193 7.44 -14.85 2.16
N GLY A 194 8.32 -15.63 2.82
CA GLY A 194 9.53 -16.20 2.21
C GLY A 194 10.83 -15.48 2.60
N MET A 195 10.80 -14.61 3.64
CA MET A 195 11.97 -13.95 4.19
C MET A 195 12.57 -14.66 5.42
N GLY A 196 12.00 -15.81 5.83
CA GLY A 196 12.48 -16.63 6.96
C GLY A 196 11.56 -16.61 8.19
N GLU A 197 10.34 -16.12 8.04
CA GLU A 197 9.27 -16.25 9.02
C GLU A 197 8.80 -17.71 9.14
N GLU A 198 8.25 -18.05 10.28
CA GLU A 198 7.64 -19.34 10.53
C GLU A 198 6.10 -19.24 10.52
N MET A 199 5.41 -20.35 10.23
CA MET A 199 3.96 -20.39 10.11
C MET A 199 3.24 -19.88 11.37
N HIS A 200 3.70 -20.29 12.56
CA HIS A 200 3.11 -19.84 13.81
C HIS A 200 3.28 -18.33 14.06
N GLU A 201 4.39 -17.72 13.58
CA GLU A 201 4.62 -16.28 13.65
C GLU A 201 3.62 -15.52 12.76
N LEU A 202 3.36 -16.02 11.53
CA LEU A 202 2.35 -15.45 10.62
C LEU A 202 0.96 -15.48 11.25
N LEU A 203 0.55 -16.62 11.81
CA LEU A 203 -0.74 -16.73 12.50
C LEU A 203 -0.82 -15.81 13.74
N GLY A 204 0.30 -15.56 14.41
CA GLY A 204 0.40 -14.55 15.48
C GLY A 204 0.10 -13.15 14.96
N VAL A 205 0.73 -12.75 13.83
CA VAL A 205 0.49 -11.46 13.18
C VAL A 205 -0.97 -11.32 12.74
N PHE A 206 -1.58 -12.38 12.21
CA PHE A 206 -2.98 -12.33 11.78
C PHE A 206 -3.93 -12.08 12.96
N ARG A 207 -3.69 -12.72 14.13
CA ARG A 207 -4.45 -12.43 15.35
C ARG A 207 -4.28 -10.97 15.79
N ASP A 208 -3.04 -10.47 15.83
CA ASP A 208 -2.75 -9.09 16.19
C ASP A 208 -3.48 -8.07 15.32
N LEU A 209 -3.61 -8.35 14.01
CA LEU A 209 -4.33 -7.52 13.05
C LEU A 209 -5.85 -7.65 13.20
N ALA A 210 -6.37 -8.87 13.39
CA ALA A 210 -7.80 -9.14 13.59
C ALA A 210 -8.32 -8.48 14.88
N ASP A 211 -7.55 -8.52 15.97
CA ASP A 211 -7.87 -7.85 17.24
C ASP A 211 -8.01 -6.32 17.05
N ARG A 212 -7.28 -5.76 16.09
CA ARG A 212 -7.33 -4.33 15.72
C ARG A 212 -8.38 -4.02 14.64
N LYS A 213 -9.21 -5.01 14.27
CA LYS A 213 -10.31 -4.88 13.32
C LYS A 213 -9.84 -4.42 11.92
N VAL A 214 -8.68 -4.89 11.49
CA VAL A 214 -8.21 -4.67 10.11
C VAL A 214 -9.12 -5.44 9.15
N ASP A 215 -9.59 -4.78 8.09
CA ASP A 215 -10.61 -5.35 7.19
C ASP A 215 -10.02 -6.25 6.10
N ILE A 216 -8.90 -5.83 5.51
CA ILE A 216 -8.30 -6.49 4.35
C ILE A 216 -6.86 -6.92 4.64
N LEU A 217 -6.55 -8.19 4.35
CA LEU A 217 -5.21 -8.73 4.40
C LEU A 217 -4.77 -9.23 3.03
N THR A 218 -3.58 -8.81 2.57
CA THR A 218 -2.93 -9.37 1.38
C THR A 218 -1.68 -10.14 1.78
N ILE A 219 -1.48 -11.34 1.19
CA ILE A 219 -0.36 -12.23 1.47
C ILE A 219 0.32 -12.58 0.15
N GLY A 220 1.56 -12.14 -0.04
CA GLY A 220 2.31 -12.33 -1.28
C GLY A 220 3.70 -12.92 -1.07
N GLN A 221 4.22 -13.63 -2.07
CA GLN A 221 5.58 -14.17 -2.06
C GLN A 221 6.62 -13.05 -2.19
N TYR A 222 7.63 -13.06 -1.35
CA TYR A 222 8.83 -12.29 -1.56
C TYR A 222 9.56 -12.75 -2.82
N LEU A 223 9.74 -11.83 -3.76
CA LEU A 223 10.59 -12.01 -4.92
C LEU A 223 11.77 -11.07 -4.79
N ARG A 224 12.95 -11.63 -4.62
CA ARG A 224 14.18 -10.87 -4.35
C ARG A 224 14.55 -9.99 -5.54
N PRO A 225 14.58 -8.63 -5.40
CA PRO A 225 14.83 -7.75 -6.54
C PRO A 225 16.26 -7.86 -7.10
N SER A 226 17.27 -7.99 -6.23
CA SER A 226 18.67 -8.16 -6.61
C SER A 226 19.47 -8.87 -5.51
N ARG A 227 20.74 -9.17 -5.76
CA ARG A 227 21.64 -9.79 -4.78
C ARG A 227 21.91 -8.90 -3.55
N ASP A 228 21.68 -7.60 -3.65
CA ASP A 228 21.90 -6.64 -2.56
C ASP A 228 20.71 -6.58 -1.58
N HIS A 229 19.59 -7.22 -1.92
CA HIS A 229 18.41 -7.31 -1.08
C HIS A 229 18.45 -8.55 -0.19
N LEU A 230 17.54 -8.60 0.80
CA LEU A 230 17.42 -9.74 1.69
C LEU A 230 17.38 -11.06 0.91
N PRO A 231 18.12 -12.10 1.33
CA PRO A 231 17.99 -13.41 0.75
C PRO A 231 16.55 -13.92 0.87
N MET A 232 16.05 -14.53 -0.19
CA MET A 232 14.81 -15.28 -0.11
C MET A 232 15.09 -16.60 0.61
N SER A 233 14.32 -16.89 1.64
CA SER A 233 14.49 -18.11 2.45
C SER A 233 13.88 -19.32 1.74
N ARG A 234 12.64 -19.19 1.27
CA ARG A 234 11.93 -20.25 0.53
C ARG A 234 10.77 -19.71 -0.29
N PHE A 235 10.28 -20.50 -1.20
CA PHE A 235 8.96 -20.31 -1.80
C PHE A 235 7.90 -21.03 -0.96
N TYR A 236 6.75 -20.38 -0.80
CA TYR A 236 5.54 -20.99 -0.26
C TYR A 236 4.80 -21.72 -1.38
N THR A 237 4.23 -22.86 -1.08
CA THR A 237 3.41 -23.62 -2.02
C THR A 237 2.02 -23.02 -2.17
N PRO A 238 1.28 -23.32 -3.27
CA PRO A 238 -0.12 -22.91 -3.39
C PRO A 238 -0.99 -23.37 -2.21
N ASP A 239 -0.75 -24.56 -1.68
CA ASP A 239 -1.49 -25.09 -0.53
C ASP A 239 -1.21 -24.29 0.75
N GLU A 240 0.02 -23.83 0.97
CA GLU A 240 0.36 -22.97 2.09
C GLU A 240 -0.31 -21.59 1.96
N PHE A 241 -0.38 -21.02 0.75
CA PHE A 241 -1.15 -19.80 0.50
C PHE A 241 -2.65 -19.99 0.75
N ALA A 242 -3.21 -21.13 0.34
CA ALA A 242 -4.61 -21.48 0.60
C ALA A 242 -4.86 -21.65 2.11
N PHE A 243 -3.97 -22.31 2.82
CA PHE A 243 -4.02 -22.45 4.29
C PHE A 243 -4.00 -21.07 4.97
N LEU A 244 -3.03 -20.21 4.65
CA LEU A 244 -2.95 -18.86 5.21
C LEU A 244 -4.21 -18.03 4.93
N LYS A 245 -4.78 -18.14 3.71
CA LYS A 245 -6.05 -17.50 3.37
C LYS A 245 -7.18 -17.98 4.26
N HIS A 246 -7.32 -19.30 4.42
CA HIS A 246 -8.35 -19.90 5.24
C HIS A 246 -8.25 -19.46 6.70
N GLU A 247 -7.07 -19.56 7.31
CA GLU A 247 -6.84 -19.16 8.69
C GLU A 247 -7.18 -17.69 8.93
N ALA A 248 -6.74 -16.80 8.04
CA ALA A 248 -7.06 -15.38 8.14
C ALA A 248 -8.59 -15.14 8.03
N GLN A 249 -9.27 -15.81 7.11
CA GLN A 249 -10.73 -15.71 6.99
C GLN A 249 -11.46 -16.15 8.27
N GLN A 250 -10.99 -17.23 8.92
CA GLN A 250 -11.54 -17.69 10.21
C GLN A 250 -11.32 -16.67 11.34
N MET A 251 -10.28 -15.84 11.25
CA MET A 251 -10.01 -14.76 12.22
C MET A 251 -10.88 -13.51 12.01
N GLY A 252 -11.70 -13.45 10.93
CA GLY A 252 -12.69 -12.42 10.71
C GLY A 252 -12.28 -11.27 9.79
N PHE A 253 -11.23 -11.41 9.00
CA PHE A 253 -10.93 -10.44 7.94
C PHE A 253 -12.07 -10.45 6.91
N ARG A 254 -12.51 -9.26 6.49
CA ARG A 254 -13.60 -9.09 5.51
C ARG A 254 -13.17 -9.55 4.10
N HIS A 255 -11.88 -9.37 3.78
CA HIS A 255 -11.28 -9.88 2.56
C HIS A 255 -9.85 -10.34 2.81
N VAL A 256 -9.48 -11.47 2.19
CA VAL A 256 -8.11 -11.99 2.19
C VAL A 256 -7.72 -12.36 0.78
N GLU A 257 -6.67 -11.70 0.27
CA GLU A 257 -6.03 -12.06 -0.98
C GLU A 257 -4.69 -12.73 -0.70
N SER A 258 -4.49 -13.96 -1.20
CA SER A 258 -3.31 -14.76 -0.87
C SER A 258 -2.83 -15.55 -2.08
N GLY A 259 -1.57 -15.40 -2.43
CA GLY A 259 -0.97 -16.11 -3.55
C GLY A 259 0.42 -15.60 -3.93
N PRO A 260 1.16 -16.35 -4.74
CA PRO A 260 2.58 -16.03 -5.03
C PRO A 260 2.77 -14.71 -5.76
N LEU A 261 1.83 -14.29 -6.59
CA LEU A 261 1.89 -13.04 -7.34
C LEU A 261 1.12 -11.89 -6.68
N VAL A 262 0.45 -12.13 -5.55
CA VAL A 262 -0.30 -11.09 -4.82
C VAL A 262 0.64 -9.97 -4.38
N ARG A 263 0.19 -8.74 -4.57
CA ARG A 263 0.79 -7.49 -4.08
C ARG A 263 -0.31 -6.68 -3.40
N SER A 264 0.06 -5.73 -2.56
CA SER A 264 -0.92 -4.95 -1.78
C SER A 264 -1.98 -4.26 -2.64
N SER A 265 -1.67 -3.89 -3.87
CA SER A 265 -2.63 -3.27 -4.81
C SER A 265 -3.13 -4.21 -5.92
N TYR A 266 -2.82 -5.51 -5.85
CA TYR A 266 -3.31 -6.49 -6.82
C TYR A 266 -4.81 -6.69 -6.64
N HIS A 267 -5.61 -6.57 -7.72
CA HIS A 267 -7.08 -6.62 -7.68
C HIS A 267 -7.71 -5.65 -6.65
N ALA A 268 -7.10 -4.47 -6.43
CA ALA A 268 -7.55 -3.55 -5.39
C ALA A 268 -9.03 -3.14 -5.51
N HIS A 269 -9.54 -3.00 -6.74
CA HIS A 269 -10.97 -2.69 -6.98
C HIS A 269 -11.92 -3.82 -6.52
N GLU A 270 -11.55 -5.09 -6.72
CA GLU A 270 -12.35 -6.25 -6.27
C GLU A 270 -12.34 -6.36 -4.74
N GLN A 271 -11.18 -6.07 -4.13
CA GLN A 271 -11.04 -6.02 -2.69
C GLN A 271 -11.91 -4.92 -2.07
N ALA A 272 -11.99 -3.74 -2.71
CA ALA A 272 -12.88 -2.66 -2.30
C ALA A 272 -14.36 -3.08 -2.36
N GLN A 273 -14.79 -3.68 -3.47
CA GLN A 273 -16.16 -4.16 -3.63
C GLN A 273 -16.55 -5.19 -2.57
N SER A 274 -15.65 -6.12 -2.23
CA SER A 274 -15.90 -7.16 -1.21
C SER A 274 -16.12 -6.58 0.19
N THR A 275 -15.72 -5.34 0.45
CA THR A 275 -15.93 -4.64 1.72
C THR A 275 -17.17 -3.73 1.73
N GLY A 276 -17.99 -3.77 0.65
CA GLY A 276 -19.19 -2.95 0.53
C GLY A 276 -18.95 -1.52 0.08
N LEU A 277 -17.74 -1.22 -0.39
CA LEU A 277 -17.43 0.02 -1.13
C LEU A 277 -17.87 -0.24 -2.59
N ALA A 278 -19.07 0.20 -2.96
CA ALA A 278 -19.64 0.07 -4.30
C ALA A 278 -19.37 1.31 -5.14
#